data_9aa5e391825037a170d627aea49ac674
#
_entry.id   9aa5e391825037a170d627aea49ac674
#
_cell.length_a   1.000
_cell.length_b   1.000
_cell.length_c   1.000
_cell.angle_alpha   90.00
_cell.angle_beta   90.00
_cell.angle_gamma   90.00
#
_symmetry.space_group_name_H-M   'P 1'
#
loop_
_entity.id
_entity.type
_entity.pdbx_description
1 polymer ?
#
loop_
_entity_poly.entity_id
_entity_poly.type
_entity_poly.pdbx_seq_one_letter_code
_entity_poly.pdbx_strand_id
1 'polypeptide(L)'
;MTTTINEPKEIMLLDGTKIVARPLKISLLKEFMKTFDGIADVAEDNEKSLDVLLKCVAIALKQYAPETEGKDLEEILDLPTVYAIVEEASGIKLGDNLLRS
;
A
#
# COMPACT_ATOMS: atom_id res chain seq x y z
N MET A 1 -3.92 23.85 10.05
CA MET A 1 -4.06 23.51 9.69
C MET A 1 -4.38 22.79 9.45
N THR A 2 -4.53 22.49 9.31
CA THR A 2 -4.86 21.87 9.05
C THR A 2 -4.83 20.88 8.87
N THR A 3 -5.06 20.36 8.79
CA THR A 3 -4.97 19.55 8.69
C THR A 3 -5.27 18.71 8.11
N THR A 4 -5.34 18.45 7.70
CA THR A 4 -5.60 17.78 7.24
C THR A 4 -5.62 16.86 6.77
N ILE A 5 -5.70 16.75 6.34
CA ILE A 5 -5.60 15.84 6.41
C ILE A 5 -5.90 14.79 5.76
N ASN A 6 -6.05 14.00 5.63
CA ASN A 6 -6.44 12.73 5.18
C ASN A 6 -7.47 12.77 4.11
N GLU A 7 -7.24 13.61 3.11
CA GLU A 7 -8.09 13.63 1.94
C GLU A 7 -7.90 12.29 1.23
N PRO A 8 -8.98 11.60 0.89
CA PRO A 8 -8.86 10.35 0.17
C PRO A 8 -8.16 10.59 -1.16
N LYS A 9 -7.27 9.70 -1.53
CA LYS A 9 -6.55 9.81 -2.78
C LYS A 9 -7.10 8.81 -3.77
N GLU A 10 -7.49 9.29 -4.94
CA GLU A 10 -7.99 8.40 -5.99
C GLU A 10 -6.82 7.79 -6.72
N ILE A 11 -6.82 6.47 -6.83
CA ILE A 11 -5.76 5.73 -7.49
C ILE A 11 -6.40 4.78 -8.49
N MET A 12 -5.84 4.69 -9.69
CA MET A 12 -6.33 3.77 -10.70
C MET A 12 -5.32 2.64 -10.87
N LEU A 13 -5.80 1.42 -10.78
CA LEU A 13 -4.97 0.24 -11.00
C LEU A 13 -4.82 0.00 -12.49
N LEU A 14 -3.86 -0.86 -12.86
CA LEU A 14 -3.56 -1.07 -14.27
C LEU A 14 -4.71 -1.70 -15.05
N ASP A 15 -5.59 -2.43 -14.36
CA ASP A 15 -6.75 -3.03 -15.01
C ASP A 15 -7.95 -2.09 -15.11
N GLY A 16 -7.75 -0.82 -14.71
CA GLY A 16 -8.81 0.17 -14.76
C GLY A 16 -9.63 0.29 -13.49
N THR A 17 -9.39 -0.55 -12.52
CA THR A 17 -10.10 -0.46 -11.24
C THR A 17 -9.71 0.83 -10.54
N LYS A 18 -10.70 1.61 -10.13
CA LYS A 18 -10.46 2.84 -9.37
C LYS A 18 -10.67 2.57 -7.90
N ILE A 19 -9.73 3.06 -7.08
CA ILE A 19 -9.87 2.94 -5.64
C ILE A 19 -9.73 4.32 -5.01
N VAL A 20 -10.31 4.47 -3.83
CA VAL A 20 -10.17 5.68 -3.03
C VAL A 20 -9.37 5.28 -1.80
N ALA A 21 -8.09 5.61 -1.80
CA ALA A 21 -7.19 5.21 -0.73
C ALA A 21 -7.25 6.21 0.42
N ARG A 22 -7.36 5.67 1.62
CA ARG A 22 -7.41 6.47 2.84
C ARG A 22 -6.81 5.62 3.96
N PRO A 23 -6.51 6.21 5.12
CA PRO A 23 -5.96 5.43 6.21
C PRO A 23 -6.84 4.23 6.53
N LEU A 24 -6.20 3.12 6.86
CA LEU A 24 -6.92 1.88 7.14
C LEU A 24 -7.62 1.94 8.50
N LYS A 25 -8.75 1.24 8.60
CA LYS A 25 -9.36 1.05 9.91
C LYS A 25 -8.37 0.27 10.78
N ILE A 26 -8.51 0.41 12.09
CA ILE A 26 -7.50 -0.10 13.02
C ILE A 26 -7.25 -1.61 12.87
N SER A 27 -8.32 -2.39 12.65
CA SER A 27 -8.13 -3.84 12.54
C SER A 27 -7.25 -4.20 11.34
N LEU A 28 -7.42 -3.51 10.22
CA LEU A 28 -6.60 -3.76 9.05
C LEU A 28 -5.22 -3.11 9.20
N LEU A 29 -5.16 -1.97 9.87
CA LEU A 29 -3.88 -1.31 10.10
C LEU A 29 -2.95 -2.20 10.92
N LYS A 30 -3.49 -2.90 11.91
CA LYS A 30 -2.67 -3.81 12.71
C LYS A 30 -2.09 -4.93 11.85
N GLU A 31 -2.90 -5.52 10.98
CA GLU A 31 -2.40 -6.54 10.06
C GLU A 31 -1.34 -5.97 9.14
N PHE A 32 -1.61 -4.78 8.62
CA PHE A 32 -0.70 -4.10 7.70
C PHE A 32 0.65 -3.85 8.35
N MET A 33 0.64 -3.27 9.56
CA MET A 33 1.89 -2.94 10.25
C MET A 33 2.68 -4.20 10.57
N LYS A 34 2.00 -5.25 10.99
CA LYS A 34 2.65 -6.50 11.30
C LYS A 34 3.34 -7.10 10.06
N THR A 35 2.66 -7.02 8.94
CA THR A 35 3.21 -7.50 7.67
C THR A 35 4.37 -6.63 7.22
N PHE A 36 4.19 -5.32 7.34
CA PHE A 36 5.21 -4.36 6.90
C PHE A 36 6.50 -4.50 7.71
N ASP A 37 6.39 -4.87 8.99
CA ASP A 37 7.57 -5.07 9.83
C ASP A 37 8.52 -6.10 9.24
N GLY A 38 7.99 -7.05 8.49
CA GLY A 38 8.81 -8.08 7.87
C GLY A 38 9.73 -7.56 6.78
N ILE A 39 9.50 -6.33 6.30
CA ILE A 39 10.31 -5.80 5.21
C ILE A 39 11.75 -5.59 5.64
N ALA A 40 11.98 -5.30 6.91
CA ALA A 40 13.33 -5.09 7.41
C ALA A 40 14.18 -6.36 7.29
N ASP A 41 13.56 -7.51 7.44
CA ASP A 41 14.26 -8.79 7.36
C ASP A 41 14.69 -9.14 5.94
N VAL A 42 14.05 -8.55 4.95
CA VAL A 42 14.31 -8.87 3.55
C VAL A 42 14.70 -7.63 2.75
N ALA A 43 15.16 -6.59 3.45
CA ALA A 43 15.42 -5.30 2.81
C ALA A 43 16.50 -5.38 1.72
N GLU A 44 17.42 -6.34 1.83
CA GLU A 44 18.49 -6.47 0.85
C GLU A 44 18.06 -7.29 -0.37
N ASP A 45 16.92 -7.95 -0.29
CA ASP A 45 16.40 -8.75 -1.40
C ASP A 45 15.23 -8.00 -2.01
N ASN A 46 15.44 -7.39 -3.18
CA ASN A 46 14.42 -6.58 -3.82
C ASN A 46 13.15 -7.34 -4.11
N GLU A 47 13.30 -8.60 -4.54
CA GLU A 47 12.13 -9.42 -4.87
C GLU A 47 11.30 -9.73 -3.63
N LYS A 48 11.97 -10.10 -2.55
CA LYS A 48 11.25 -10.40 -1.30
C LYS A 48 10.66 -9.15 -0.67
N SER A 49 11.37 -8.02 -0.78
CA SER A 49 10.83 -6.75 -0.30
C SER A 49 9.54 -6.41 -1.04
N LEU A 50 9.55 -6.60 -2.36
CA LEU A 50 8.36 -6.33 -3.16
C LEU A 50 7.22 -7.26 -2.77
N ASP A 51 7.52 -8.53 -2.50
CA ASP A 51 6.51 -9.47 -2.05
C ASP A 51 5.85 -9.00 -0.76
N VAL A 52 6.64 -8.48 0.18
CA VAL A 52 6.09 -7.95 1.43
C VAL A 52 5.18 -6.76 1.14
N LEU A 53 5.62 -5.86 0.27
CA LEU A 53 4.80 -4.71 -0.10
C LEU A 53 3.49 -5.14 -0.75
N LEU A 54 3.53 -6.17 -1.60
CA LEU A 54 2.32 -6.67 -2.22
C LEU A 54 1.36 -7.27 -1.20
N LYS A 55 1.88 -7.93 -0.18
CA LYS A 55 1.04 -8.43 0.89
C LYS A 55 0.37 -7.29 1.65
N CYS A 56 1.12 -6.21 1.87
CA CYS A 56 0.57 -5.02 2.51
C CYS A 56 -0.54 -4.41 1.66
N VAL A 57 -0.31 -4.33 0.35
CA VAL A 57 -1.32 -3.80 -0.57
C VAL A 57 -2.57 -4.68 -0.54
N ALA A 58 -2.39 -6.01 -0.52
CA ALA A 58 -3.53 -6.91 -0.45
C ALA A 58 -4.38 -6.64 0.78
N ILE A 59 -3.73 -6.37 1.92
CA ILE A 59 -4.46 -6.03 3.13
C ILE A 59 -5.23 -4.72 2.95
N ALA A 60 -4.58 -3.71 2.37
CA ALA A 60 -5.24 -2.42 2.14
C ALA A 60 -6.41 -2.56 1.18
N LEU A 61 -6.27 -3.40 0.17
CA LEU A 61 -7.35 -3.57 -0.81
C LEU A 61 -8.58 -4.25 -0.22
N LYS A 62 -8.45 -4.92 0.92
CA LYS A 62 -9.64 -5.43 1.61
C LYS A 62 -10.58 -4.29 1.96
N GLN A 63 -10.04 -3.11 2.21
CA GLN A 63 -10.87 -1.94 2.52
C GLN A 63 -11.20 -1.13 1.27
N TYR A 64 -10.23 -0.97 0.35
CA TYR A 64 -10.40 -0.08 -0.79
C TYR A 64 -11.14 -0.72 -1.95
N ALA A 65 -10.88 -1.99 -2.20
CA ALA A 65 -11.43 -2.66 -3.38
C ALA A 65 -11.54 -4.16 -3.12
N PRO A 66 -12.52 -4.58 -2.29
CA PRO A 66 -12.68 -6.00 -1.97
C PRO A 66 -12.86 -6.86 -3.22
N GLU A 67 -13.36 -6.27 -4.30
CA GLU A 67 -13.58 -7.01 -5.54
C GLU A 67 -12.27 -7.47 -6.19
N THR A 68 -11.12 -6.94 -5.74
CA THR A 68 -9.84 -7.38 -6.31
C THR A 68 -9.33 -8.66 -5.67
N GLU A 69 -10.02 -9.17 -4.66
CA GLU A 69 -9.59 -10.41 -4.02
C GLU A 69 -9.56 -11.53 -5.06
N GLY A 70 -8.47 -12.26 -5.09
CA GLY A 70 -8.30 -13.34 -6.05
C GLY A 70 -7.65 -12.91 -7.35
N LYS A 71 -7.52 -11.62 -7.60
CA LYS A 71 -6.82 -11.15 -8.79
C LYS A 71 -5.31 -11.22 -8.57
N ASP A 72 -4.57 -11.36 -9.66
CA ASP A 72 -3.12 -11.37 -9.60
C ASP A 72 -2.62 -9.94 -9.46
N LEU A 73 -2.22 -9.57 -8.26
CA LEU A 73 -1.80 -8.20 -7.98
C LEU A 73 -0.57 -7.80 -8.79
N GLU A 74 0.27 -8.77 -9.13
CA GLU A 74 1.47 -8.45 -9.89
C GLU A 74 1.13 -7.97 -11.31
N GLU A 75 -0.05 -8.30 -11.78
CA GLU A 75 -0.48 -7.91 -13.12
C GLU A 75 -1.22 -6.58 -13.15
N ILE A 76 -1.78 -6.15 -12.02
CA ILE A 76 -2.62 -4.96 -12.00
C ILE A 76 -2.00 -3.79 -11.24
N LEU A 77 -0.78 -3.96 -10.71
CA LEU A 77 -0.09 -2.92 -9.95
C LEU A 77 1.27 -2.63 -10.57
N ASP A 78 1.66 -1.37 -10.53
CA ASP A 78 3.05 -1.01 -10.82
C ASP A 78 3.65 -0.44 -9.54
N LEU A 79 4.94 -0.21 -9.55
CA LEU A 79 5.64 0.18 -8.34
C LEU A 79 5.15 1.51 -7.76
N PRO A 80 4.96 2.56 -8.59
CA PRO A 80 4.42 3.81 -8.03
C PRO A 80 3.05 3.63 -7.38
N THR A 81 2.21 2.76 -7.96
CA THR A 81 0.89 2.50 -7.40
C THR A 81 1.01 1.77 -6.06
N VAL A 82 1.92 0.80 -5.98
CA VAL A 82 2.17 0.09 -4.73
C VAL A 82 2.59 1.07 -3.64
N TYR A 83 3.55 1.94 -3.95
CA TYR A 83 4.00 2.93 -2.98
C TYR A 83 2.88 3.87 -2.57
N ALA A 84 2.07 4.32 -3.53
CA ALA A 84 0.98 5.23 -3.23
C ALA A 84 -0.02 4.58 -2.27
N ILE A 85 -0.36 3.32 -2.51
CA ILE A 85 -1.30 2.61 -1.64
C ILE A 85 -0.72 2.43 -0.24
N VAL A 86 0.56 2.04 -0.16
CA VAL A 86 1.20 1.82 1.13
C VAL A 86 1.27 3.12 1.92
N GLU A 87 1.61 4.21 1.25
CA GLU A 87 1.70 5.50 1.92
C GLU A 87 0.35 5.96 2.47
N GLU A 88 -0.69 5.82 1.66
CA GLU A 88 -2.01 6.25 2.11
C GLU A 88 -2.56 5.36 3.20
N ALA A 89 -2.30 4.07 3.09
CA ALA A 89 -2.82 3.11 4.06
C ALA A 89 -2.17 3.29 5.43
N SER A 90 -0.88 3.55 5.45
CA SER A 90 -0.11 3.63 6.69
C SER A 90 0.08 5.07 7.19
N GLY A 91 -0.06 6.04 6.30
CA GLY A 91 0.26 7.41 6.65
C GLY A 91 1.76 7.69 6.61
N ILE A 92 2.56 6.75 6.16
CA ILE A 92 4.00 6.90 6.07
C ILE A 92 4.38 7.27 4.65
N LYS A 93 5.23 8.27 4.49
CA LYS A 93 5.63 8.72 3.16
C LYS A 93 6.92 8.04 2.73
N LEU A 94 6.77 6.90 2.06
CA LEU A 94 7.91 6.10 1.63
C LEU A 94 8.74 6.80 0.57
N GLY A 95 8.07 7.47 -0.35
CA GLY A 95 8.77 8.13 -1.44
C GLY A 95 9.78 9.16 -0.94
N ASP A 96 9.36 9.97 0.02
CA ASP A 96 10.23 10.98 0.60
C ASP A 96 11.44 10.35 1.27
N ASN A 97 11.20 9.29 2.04
CA ASN A 97 12.29 8.63 2.75
C ASN A 97 13.29 8.00 1.80
N LEU A 98 12.81 7.39 0.75
CA LEU A 98 13.69 6.71 -0.21
C LEU A 98 14.48 7.71 -1.05
N LEU A 99 13.84 8.80 -1.43
CA LEU A 99 14.50 9.78 -2.29
C LEU A 99 15.49 10.65 -1.56
N ARG A 100 15.38 10.72 -0.26
CA ARG A 100 16.27 11.55 0.52
C ARG A 100 17.52 10.85 1.01
N SER A 101 17.53 9.57 0.88
CA SER A 101 18.68 8.79 1.36
C SER A 101 19.97 9.04 0.56
#